data_7681dd776e60cfbdd387e22554d3a94c
#
_entry.id   7681dd776e60cfbdd387e22554d3a94c
#
_cell.length_a   1.000
_cell.length_b   1.000
_cell.length_c   1.000
_cell.angle_alpha   90.00
_cell.angle_beta   90.00
_cell.angle_gamma   90.00
#
_symmetry.space_group_name_H-M   'P 1'
#
loop_
_entity.id
_entity.type
_entity.pdbx_description
1 polymer ?
#
loop_
_entity_poly.entity_id
_entity_poly.type
_entity_poly.pdbx_seq_one_letter_code
_entity_poly.pdbx_strand_id
1 'polypeptide(L)'
;MKVSPERKAANVTEFDPHPPFQDYAHPGRLVSAPWLSARLGIKGLRVIEVDEDSLLYDIGHIPTATRINFHTELLDQNTRDVVDSAGFANLMRSKGIKRDDTIVIYGDKSNWWAAFALWIFELYGHEDVRLLNGGRDSWMAEERDTSYAVPDFPESDYPETPRDDAAHRAFVAELVDKQADRALIDTRSAEEFNGEPTVFSTNGDSQYGTTFRHGHIPGATHIKWDAATYPNATFRPFAELEKTYADLRSASEVILYSHVGAQAAHTWFVLKFLLGLDNVRNYDGSWAEWGNMVRMPIEK
;
A
#
# COMPACT_ATOMS: atom_id res chain seq x y z
N MET A 1 45.80 -23.41 6.39
CA MET A 1 44.71 -22.47 6.78
C MET A 1 44.10 -21.97 5.49
N LYS A 2 42.97 -22.53 5.05
CA LYS A 2 42.27 -22.09 3.83
C LYS A 2 41.38 -20.92 4.23
N VAL A 3 41.66 -19.75 3.69
CA VAL A 3 40.81 -18.56 3.80
C VAL A 3 39.51 -18.88 3.08
N SER A 4 38.40 -18.86 3.80
CA SER A 4 37.06 -18.95 3.22
C SER A 4 36.84 -17.78 2.25
N PRO A 5 36.21 -18.00 1.09
CA PRO A 5 35.91 -16.92 0.18
C PRO A 5 34.97 -15.93 0.90
N GLU A 6 35.38 -14.66 0.97
CA GLU A 6 34.55 -13.55 1.41
C GLU A 6 33.21 -13.65 0.64
N ARG A 7 32.11 -13.84 1.37
CA ARG A 7 30.76 -13.64 0.81
C ARG A 7 30.74 -12.19 0.32
N LYS A 8 30.64 -11.98 -1.00
CA LYS A 8 30.31 -10.67 -1.53
C LYS A 8 29.08 -10.20 -0.77
N ALA A 9 29.16 -9.01 -0.16
CA ALA A 9 28.02 -8.39 0.45
C ALA A 9 26.88 -8.37 -0.58
N ALA A 10 25.74 -8.96 -0.24
CA ALA A 10 24.59 -8.95 -1.14
C ALA A 10 24.20 -7.50 -1.37
N ASN A 11 24.08 -7.08 -2.63
CA ASN A 11 23.69 -5.72 -2.97
C ASN A 11 22.19 -5.58 -2.68
N VAL A 12 21.79 -4.72 -1.76
CA VAL A 12 20.39 -4.49 -1.41
C VAL A 12 19.58 -3.88 -2.56
N THR A 13 20.25 -3.25 -3.51
CA THR A 13 19.61 -2.68 -4.70
C THR A 13 19.31 -3.72 -5.79
N GLU A 14 19.84 -4.95 -5.66
CA GLU A 14 19.50 -6.02 -6.60
C GLU A 14 18.00 -6.36 -6.51
N PHE A 15 17.35 -6.48 -7.68
CA PHE A 15 15.99 -6.95 -7.76
C PHE A 15 15.89 -8.42 -7.34
N ASP A 16 14.71 -8.81 -6.86
CA ASP A 16 14.44 -10.21 -6.59
C ASP A 16 14.37 -10.99 -7.93
N PRO A 17 15.25 -11.97 -8.14
CA PRO A 17 15.25 -12.76 -9.36
C PRO A 17 14.11 -13.81 -9.40
N HIS A 18 13.16 -13.77 -8.47
CA HIS A 18 12.06 -14.72 -8.41
C HIS A 18 11.33 -14.77 -9.76
N PRO A 19 11.30 -15.95 -10.44
CA PRO A 19 10.83 -16.02 -11.82
C PRO A 19 9.42 -15.44 -12.04
N PRO A 20 8.42 -15.69 -11.18
CA PRO A 20 7.09 -15.12 -11.34
C PRO A 20 7.03 -13.59 -11.35
N PHE A 21 8.05 -12.89 -10.80
CA PHE A 21 8.07 -11.43 -10.79
C PHE A 21 8.56 -10.82 -12.09
N GLN A 22 9.31 -11.58 -12.89
CA GLN A 22 9.96 -11.07 -14.09
C GLN A 22 8.96 -10.70 -15.20
N ASP A 23 7.74 -11.21 -15.14
CA ASP A 23 6.68 -10.89 -16.09
C ASP A 23 5.97 -9.57 -15.75
N TYR A 24 6.10 -9.05 -14.51
CA TYR A 24 5.51 -7.77 -14.13
C TYR A 24 6.23 -6.59 -14.77
N ALA A 25 5.51 -5.49 -14.99
CA ALA A 25 6.08 -4.30 -15.62
C ALA A 25 7.25 -3.69 -14.80
N HIS A 26 7.17 -3.74 -13.48
CA HIS A 26 8.20 -3.25 -12.57
C HIS A 26 8.56 -4.33 -11.53
N PRO A 27 9.30 -5.37 -11.91
CA PRO A 27 9.61 -6.52 -11.03
C PRO A 27 10.38 -6.12 -9.76
N GLY A 28 11.12 -5.02 -9.81
CA GLY A 28 11.87 -4.49 -8.66
C GLY A 28 11.00 -3.93 -7.53
N ARG A 29 9.70 -3.76 -7.73
CA ARG A 29 8.78 -3.25 -6.71
C ARG A 29 8.23 -4.32 -5.77
N LEU A 30 8.54 -5.58 -6.04
CA LEU A 30 8.08 -6.72 -5.25
C LEU A 30 9.28 -7.56 -4.79
N VAL A 31 9.21 -8.09 -3.57
CA VAL A 31 10.20 -9.02 -3.04
C VAL A 31 9.52 -10.26 -2.46
N SER A 32 10.20 -11.41 -2.61
CA SER A 32 9.79 -12.66 -1.99
C SER A 32 10.31 -12.79 -0.57
N ALA A 33 9.69 -13.62 0.23
CA ALA A 33 10.15 -13.91 1.58
C ALA A 33 11.57 -14.52 1.61
N PRO A 34 11.97 -15.44 0.70
CA PRO A 34 13.36 -15.90 0.61
C PRO A 34 14.38 -14.79 0.32
N TRP A 35 14.04 -13.86 -0.59
CA TRP A 35 14.90 -12.73 -0.91
C TRP A 35 15.13 -11.84 0.33
N LEU A 36 14.04 -11.51 1.03
CA LEU A 36 14.09 -10.69 2.23
C LEU A 36 14.85 -11.38 3.37
N SER A 37 14.54 -12.67 3.66
CA SER A 37 15.24 -13.43 4.70
C SER A 37 16.75 -13.45 4.51
N ALA A 38 17.23 -13.55 3.26
CA ALA A 38 18.67 -13.58 2.97
C ALA A 38 19.36 -12.22 3.15
N ARG A 39 18.59 -11.13 3.31
CA ARG A 39 19.10 -9.73 3.35
C ARG A 39 18.79 -8.99 4.64
N LEU A 40 18.10 -9.61 5.59
CA LEU A 40 17.81 -9.00 6.88
C LEU A 40 19.09 -8.52 7.57
N GLY A 41 19.09 -7.30 8.08
CA GLY A 41 20.22 -6.68 8.76
C GLY A 41 21.33 -6.13 7.86
N ILE A 42 21.21 -6.20 6.53
CA ILE A 42 22.15 -5.56 5.62
C ILE A 42 21.97 -4.03 5.69
N LYS A 43 23.08 -3.31 5.78
CA LYS A 43 23.07 -1.84 5.79
C LYS A 43 22.46 -1.30 4.51
N GLY A 44 21.56 -0.33 4.64
CA GLY A 44 20.82 0.26 3.52
C GLY A 44 19.53 -0.47 3.18
N LEU A 45 19.18 -1.57 3.91
CA LEU A 45 17.86 -2.18 3.87
C LEU A 45 17.10 -1.82 5.14
N ARG A 46 15.87 -1.33 4.97
CA ARG A 46 14.91 -1.06 6.05
C ARG A 46 13.66 -1.88 5.82
N VAL A 47 13.22 -2.58 6.84
CA VAL A 47 11.97 -3.34 6.82
C VAL A 47 10.96 -2.61 7.69
N ILE A 48 9.75 -2.39 7.16
CA ILE A 48 8.70 -1.64 7.85
C ILE A 48 7.45 -2.49 7.91
N GLU A 49 6.91 -2.66 9.12
CA GLU A 49 5.60 -3.28 9.35
C GLU A 49 4.52 -2.22 9.50
N VAL A 50 3.44 -2.37 8.72
CA VAL A 50 2.27 -1.48 8.74
C VAL A 50 1.01 -2.33 8.74
N ASP A 51 0.42 -2.52 9.90
CA ASP A 51 -0.74 -3.37 10.14
C ASP A 51 -2.00 -2.57 10.45
N GLU A 52 -3.17 -3.17 10.25
CA GLU A 52 -4.43 -2.65 10.76
C GLU A 52 -4.42 -2.63 12.29
N ASP A 53 -4.03 -3.73 12.91
CA ASP A 53 -3.78 -3.81 14.34
C ASP A 53 -2.29 -3.71 14.64
N SER A 54 -1.85 -2.53 15.04
CA SER A 54 -0.45 -2.27 15.35
C SER A 54 0.11 -3.11 16.52
N LEU A 55 -0.74 -3.78 17.31
CA LEU A 55 -0.31 -4.71 18.35
C LEU A 55 0.26 -6.02 17.79
N LEU A 56 -0.03 -6.35 16.53
CA LEU A 56 0.53 -7.53 15.87
C LEU A 56 2.06 -7.52 15.85
N TYR A 57 2.66 -6.35 15.73
CA TYR A 57 4.10 -6.18 15.80
C TYR A 57 4.69 -6.70 17.11
N ASP A 58 4.03 -6.42 18.24
CA ASP A 58 4.51 -6.76 19.57
C ASP A 58 4.42 -8.27 19.88
N ILE A 59 3.60 -9.02 19.15
CA ILE A 59 3.47 -10.48 19.26
C ILE A 59 4.39 -11.25 18.30
N GLY A 60 5.29 -10.55 17.62
CA GLY A 60 6.30 -11.10 16.74
C GLY A 60 6.27 -10.48 15.36
N HIS A 61 7.39 -9.92 14.93
CA HIS A 61 7.59 -9.23 13.65
C HIS A 61 8.78 -9.81 12.88
N ILE A 62 8.93 -9.46 11.62
CA ILE A 62 10.12 -9.84 10.82
C ILE A 62 11.36 -9.25 11.48
N PRO A 63 12.44 -10.04 11.70
CA PRO A 63 13.65 -9.53 12.35
C PRO A 63 14.16 -8.24 11.68
N THR A 64 14.55 -7.26 12.47
CA THR A 64 14.98 -5.90 12.06
C THR A 64 13.87 -4.97 11.54
N ALA A 65 12.62 -5.41 11.48
CA ALA A 65 11.53 -4.52 11.09
C ALA A 65 11.26 -3.44 12.16
N THR A 66 10.94 -2.24 11.70
CA THR A 66 10.38 -1.17 12.52
C THR A 66 8.88 -1.03 12.23
N ARG A 67 8.09 -0.72 13.25
CA ARG A 67 6.65 -0.44 13.08
C ARG A 67 6.43 1.00 12.65
N ILE A 68 5.50 1.20 11.72
CA ILE A 68 4.82 2.47 11.49
C ILE A 68 3.32 2.26 11.73
N ASN A 69 2.74 3.03 12.64
CA ASN A 69 1.30 3.06 12.82
C ASN A 69 0.71 4.03 11.80
N PHE A 70 0.01 3.50 10.77
CA PHE A 70 -0.54 4.32 9.70
C PHE A 70 -1.47 5.41 10.22
N HIS A 71 -2.28 5.09 11.24
CA HIS A 71 -3.31 5.98 11.75
C HIS A 71 -2.73 7.20 12.48
N THR A 72 -1.70 7.00 13.29
CA THR A 72 -1.12 8.07 14.13
C THR A 72 0.15 8.68 13.59
N GLU A 73 0.86 7.98 12.68
CA GLU A 73 2.15 8.44 12.16
C GLU A 73 2.11 8.83 10.68
N LEU A 74 1.15 8.32 9.88
CA LEU A 74 1.02 8.66 8.46
C LEU A 74 -0.16 9.59 8.15
N LEU A 75 -1.09 9.77 9.09
CA LEU A 75 -2.25 10.65 8.94
C LEU A 75 -2.23 11.77 9.98
N ASP A 76 -2.57 12.98 9.57
CA ASP A 76 -2.79 14.09 10.49
C ASP A 76 -4.07 13.89 11.30
N GLN A 77 -3.96 13.95 12.62
CA GLN A 77 -5.04 13.59 13.53
C GLN A 77 -6.19 14.62 13.56
N ASN A 78 -5.97 15.82 13.03
CA ASN A 78 -6.99 16.88 13.00
C ASN A 78 -7.69 16.94 11.65
N THR A 79 -6.92 16.94 10.57
CA THR A 79 -7.43 17.08 9.20
C THR A 79 -7.77 15.73 8.56
N ARG A 80 -7.22 14.63 9.08
CA ARG A 80 -7.29 13.28 8.50
C ARG A 80 -6.64 13.16 7.12
N ASP A 81 -5.89 14.18 6.71
CA ASP A 81 -5.05 14.13 5.52
C ASP A 81 -3.77 13.33 5.79
N VAL A 82 -3.08 12.93 4.74
CA VAL A 82 -1.71 12.43 4.85
C VAL A 82 -0.85 13.50 5.51
N VAL A 83 0.03 13.11 6.45
CA VAL A 83 0.99 14.04 7.08
C VAL A 83 1.68 14.93 6.06
N ASP A 84 2.04 16.12 6.45
CA ASP A 84 2.75 17.05 5.58
C ASP A 84 4.22 16.66 5.36
N SER A 85 4.92 17.40 4.51
CA SER A 85 6.31 17.13 4.15
C SER A 85 7.25 17.12 5.36
N ALA A 86 7.04 18.02 6.30
CA ALA A 86 7.85 18.08 7.52
C ALA A 86 7.55 16.88 8.45
N GLY A 87 6.27 16.53 8.61
CA GLY A 87 5.83 15.36 9.38
C GLY A 87 6.40 14.07 8.83
N PHE A 88 6.30 13.85 7.51
CA PHE A 88 6.89 12.67 6.87
C PHE A 88 8.40 12.61 7.04
N ALA A 89 9.13 13.71 6.78
CA ALA A 89 10.58 13.74 6.94
C ALA A 89 11.00 13.47 8.39
N ASN A 90 10.28 14.05 9.38
CA ASN A 90 10.55 13.82 10.79
C ASN A 90 10.29 12.36 11.20
N LEU A 91 9.23 11.74 10.68
CA LEU A 91 8.97 10.31 10.88
C LEU A 91 10.13 9.46 10.33
N MET A 92 10.58 9.71 9.10
CA MET A 92 11.72 8.98 8.52
C MET A 92 12.99 9.16 9.34
N ARG A 93 13.28 10.38 9.79
CA ARG A 93 14.45 10.68 10.67
C ARG A 93 14.39 9.88 11.96
N SER A 94 13.24 9.90 12.64
CA SER A 94 13.06 9.19 13.91
C SER A 94 13.17 7.67 13.79
N LYS A 95 12.83 7.10 12.63
CA LYS A 95 13.00 5.67 12.33
C LYS A 95 14.39 5.34 11.78
N GLY A 96 15.29 6.31 11.67
CA GLY A 96 16.66 6.12 11.15
C GLY A 96 16.69 5.77 9.66
N ILE A 97 15.63 6.08 8.90
CA ILE A 97 15.53 5.83 7.45
C ILE A 97 16.26 6.94 6.70
N LYS A 98 17.07 6.59 5.73
CA LYS A 98 17.74 7.51 4.82
C LYS A 98 17.08 7.53 3.45
N ARG A 99 17.30 8.61 2.71
CA ARG A 99 16.72 8.79 1.37
C ARG A 99 17.17 7.73 0.36
N ASP A 100 18.36 7.20 0.54
CA ASP A 100 18.99 6.17 -0.31
C ASP A 100 18.82 4.74 0.21
N ASP A 101 18.07 4.53 1.31
CA ASP A 101 17.75 3.20 1.78
C ASP A 101 16.75 2.50 0.85
N THR A 102 16.93 1.20 0.66
CA THR A 102 15.89 0.31 0.10
C THR A 102 14.88 0.01 1.20
N ILE A 103 13.61 0.32 0.96
CA ILE A 103 12.53 0.07 1.91
C ILE A 103 11.75 -1.17 1.46
N VAL A 104 11.53 -2.12 2.37
CA VAL A 104 10.58 -3.23 2.18
C VAL A 104 9.47 -3.06 3.19
N ILE A 105 8.24 -2.87 2.69
CA ILE A 105 7.04 -2.72 3.53
C ILE A 105 6.23 -4.01 3.50
N TYR A 106 5.68 -4.39 4.63
CA TYR A 106 4.75 -5.51 4.76
C TYR A 106 3.71 -5.21 5.84
N GLY A 107 2.61 -5.96 5.84
CA GLY A 107 1.57 -5.85 6.84
C GLY A 107 0.61 -7.02 6.82
N ASP A 108 -0.40 -6.94 7.66
CA ASP A 108 -1.54 -7.84 7.72
C ASP A 108 -2.57 -7.58 6.60
N LYS A 109 -3.72 -8.23 6.68
CA LYS A 109 -4.85 -8.02 5.75
C LYS A 109 -4.43 -8.01 4.28
N SER A 110 -3.58 -8.94 3.90
CA SER A 110 -3.04 -9.01 2.52
C SER A 110 -2.34 -7.73 2.08
N ASN A 111 -1.62 -7.06 2.98
CA ASN A 111 -0.85 -5.84 2.70
C ASN A 111 -1.65 -4.56 2.39
N TRP A 112 -2.90 -4.43 2.79
CA TRP A 112 -3.65 -3.18 2.51
C TRP A 112 -2.93 -1.94 3.02
N TRP A 113 -2.55 -1.97 4.31
CA TRP A 113 -1.91 -0.84 4.96
C TRP A 113 -0.46 -0.68 4.54
N ALA A 114 0.21 -1.78 4.23
CA ALA A 114 1.54 -1.77 3.63
C ALA A 114 1.53 -1.10 2.24
N ALA A 115 0.54 -1.41 1.40
CA ALA A 115 0.36 -0.76 0.10
C ALA A 115 -0.03 0.72 0.24
N PHE A 116 -0.84 1.07 1.24
CA PHE A 116 -1.17 2.46 1.54
C PHE A 116 0.07 3.25 1.99
N ALA A 117 0.88 2.67 2.87
CA ALA A 117 2.14 3.28 3.27
C ALA A 117 3.10 3.43 2.08
N LEU A 118 3.26 2.40 1.23
CA LEU A 118 4.06 2.48 0.02
C LEU A 118 3.59 3.62 -0.89
N TRP A 119 2.27 3.76 -1.09
CA TRP A 119 1.70 4.87 -1.84
C TRP A 119 2.06 6.23 -1.25
N ILE A 120 2.11 6.38 0.10
CA ILE A 120 2.57 7.61 0.76
C ILE A 120 4.07 7.83 0.51
N PHE A 121 4.91 6.80 0.55
CA PHE A 121 6.32 6.93 0.19
C PHE A 121 6.51 7.43 -1.25
N GLU A 122 5.67 6.98 -2.19
CA GLU A 122 5.67 7.48 -3.57
C GLU A 122 5.22 8.95 -3.66
N LEU A 123 4.25 9.41 -2.85
CA LEU A 123 3.87 10.83 -2.76
C LEU A 123 5.08 11.71 -2.43
N TYR A 124 5.98 11.23 -1.57
CA TYR A 124 7.20 11.93 -1.18
C TYR A 124 8.42 11.55 -2.03
N GLY A 125 8.19 10.76 -3.09
CA GLY A 125 9.19 10.41 -4.08
C GLY A 125 10.35 9.58 -3.52
N HIS A 126 10.15 8.71 -2.53
CA HIS A 126 11.19 7.77 -2.11
C HIS A 126 11.41 6.73 -3.21
N GLU A 127 12.64 6.62 -3.72
CA GLU A 127 12.89 5.94 -4.99
C GLU A 127 12.79 4.42 -4.93
N ASP A 128 13.26 3.80 -3.86
CA ASP A 128 13.32 2.32 -3.74
C ASP A 128 12.44 1.80 -2.61
N VAL A 129 11.14 1.74 -2.87
CA VAL A 129 10.14 1.15 -1.97
C VAL A 129 9.56 -0.09 -2.61
N ARG A 130 9.58 -1.18 -1.88
CA ARG A 130 9.16 -2.51 -2.32
C ARG A 130 8.13 -3.09 -1.37
N LEU A 131 7.24 -3.92 -1.90
CA LEU A 131 6.26 -4.65 -1.10
C LEU A 131 6.70 -6.10 -0.92
N LEU A 132 6.58 -6.65 0.29
CA LEU A 132 6.77 -8.08 0.52
C LEU A 132 5.57 -8.85 -0.03
N ASN A 133 5.76 -9.70 -1.03
CA ASN A 133 4.69 -10.52 -1.60
C ASN A 133 4.11 -11.48 -0.56
N GLY A 134 2.79 -11.41 -0.35
CA GLY A 134 2.09 -12.19 0.67
C GLY A 134 2.09 -11.57 2.08
N GLY A 135 2.89 -10.52 2.31
CA GLY A 135 2.90 -9.76 3.56
C GLY A 135 3.17 -10.61 4.80
N ARG A 136 2.60 -10.15 5.93
CA ARG A 136 2.66 -10.83 7.21
C ARG A 136 2.00 -12.21 7.16
N ASP A 137 0.85 -12.32 6.48
CA ASP A 137 0.08 -13.55 6.43
C ASP A 137 0.90 -14.72 5.86
N SER A 138 1.57 -14.48 4.72
CA SER A 138 2.40 -15.50 4.07
C SER A 138 3.67 -15.80 4.87
N TRP A 139 4.32 -14.76 5.45
CA TRP A 139 5.52 -14.93 6.27
C TRP A 139 5.27 -15.84 7.46
N MET A 140 4.16 -15.63 8.19
CA MET A 140 3.77 -16.44 9.34
C MET A 140 3.33 -17.86 8.94
N ALA A 141 2.59 -17.99 7.83
CA ALA A 141 2.16 -19.29 7.31
C ALA A 141 3.33 -20.17 6.85
N GLU A 142 4.44 -19.56 6.41
CA GLU A 142 5.68 -20.24 6.07
C GLU A 142 6.57 -20.54 7.29
N GLU A 143 6.10 -20.25 8.50
CA GLU A 143 6.83 -20.48 9.77
C GLU A 143 8.25 -19.86 9.76
N ARG A 144 8.39 -18.67 9.15
CA ARG A 144 9.67 -17.98 9.07
C ARG A 144 10.05 -17.32 10.39
N ASP A 145 11.34 -17.03 10.54
CA ASP A 145 11.89 -16.39 11.74
C ASP A 145 11.15 -15.09 12.07
N THR A 146 10.82 -14.93 13.36
CA THR A 146 10.27 -13.72 13.93
C THR A 146 11.11 -13.22 15.08
N SER A 147 10.95 -11.95 15.45
CA SER A 147 11.64 -11.28 16.54
C SER A 147 10.65 -10.52 17.41
N TYR A 148 11.00 -10.34 18.67
CA TYR A 148 10.36 -9.39 19.60
C TYR A 148 11.26 -8.18 19.87
N ALA A 149 12.47 -8.19 19.31
CA ALA A 149 13.45 -7.13 19.53
C ALA A 149 13.15 -5.93 18.64
N VAL A 150 12.73 -4.83 19.25
CA VAL A 150 12.54 -3.56 18.54
C VAL A 150 13.92 -3.01 18.17
N PRO A 151 14.22 -2.82 16.87
CA PRO A 151 15.49 -2.28 16.47
C PRO A 151 15.60 -0.80 16.85
N ASP A 152 16.78 -0.42 17.33
CA ASP A 152 17.12 0.97 17.64
C ASP A 152 18.09 1.49 16.57
N PHE A 153 17.62 2.40 15.74
CA PHE A 153 18.42 3.04 14.72
C PHE A 153 18.65 4.51 15.09
N PRO A 154 19.90 5.01 14.93
CA PRO A 154 20.17 6.42 15.13
C PRO A 154 19.34 7.27 14.16
N GLU A 155 18.96 8.47 14.59
CA GLU A 155 18.27 9.42 13.72
C GLU A 155 19.03 9.66 12.41
N SER A 156 18.28 9.77 11.32
CA SER A 156 18.82 10.06 10.00
C SER A 156 18.70 11.54 9.63
N ASP A 157 19.23 11.89 8.49
CA ASP A 157 19.15 13.21 7.86
C ASP A 157 18.15 13.25 6.70
N TYR A 158 17.06 12.46 6.77
CA TYR A 158 16.08 12.37 5.68
C TYR A 158 15.60 13.77 5.25
N PRO A 159 15.70 14.11 3.94
CA PRO A 159 15.34 15.44 3.46
C PRO A 159 13.84 15.65 3.47
N GLU A 160 13.40 16.86 3.73
CA GLU A 160 12.03 17.26 3.47
C GLU A 160 11.84 17.45 1.96
N THR A 161 10.81 16.78 1.39
CA THR A 161 10.47 16.86 -0.02
C THR A 161 8.99 17.19 -0.18
N PRO A 162 8.61 18.04 -1.17
CA PRO A 162 7.22 18.34 -1.41
C PRO A 162 6.47 17.07 -1.86
N ARG A 163 5.20 16.98 -1.50
CA ARG A 163 4.29 15.90 -1.89
C ARG A 163 3.83 16.08 -3.33
N ASP A 164 3.87 15.03 -4.13
CA ASP A 164 3.35 15.00 -5.49
C ASP A 164 1.91 14.45 -5.52
N ASP A 165 0.97 15.26 -5.07
CA ASP A 165 -0.46 14.90 -5.09
C ASP A 165 -0.95 14.73 -6.54
N ALA A 166 -0.48 15.52 -7.48
CA ALA A 166 -0.98 15.51 -8.86
C ALA A 166 -0.74 14.17 -9.57
N ALA A 167 0.39 13.52 -9.29
CA ALA A 167 0.73 12.24 -9.91
C ALA A 167 0.04 11.03 -9.24
N HIS A 168 -0.37 11.16 -7.98
CA HIS A 168 -0.75 9.97 -7.19
C HIS A 168 -2.14 10.05 -6.54
N ARG A 169 -2.69 11.26 -6.33
CA ARG A 169 -3.97 11.48 -5.64
C ARG A 169 -5.05 12.03 -6.57
N ALA A 170 -6.28 11.63 -6.32
CA ALA A 170 -7.46 12.30 -6.83
C ALA A 170 -8.25 12.90 -5.66
N PHE A 171 -8.90 14.02 -5.90
CA PHE A 171 -9.70 14.71 -4.90
C PHE A 171 -11.18 14.72 -5.30
N VAL A 172 -12.06 14.81 -4.29
CA VAL A 172 -13.51 14.79 -4.49
C VAL A 172 -13.98 15.79 -5.55
N ALA A 173 -13.39 16.98 -5.61
CA ALA A 173 -13.75 18.01 -6.60
C ALA A 173 -13.57 17.54 -8.06
N GLU A 174 -12.58 16.68 -8.31
CA GLU A 174 -12.31 16.14 -9.64
C GLU A 174 -13.32 15.06 -10.05
N LEU A 175 -13.94 14.39 -9.06
CA LEU A 175 -14.88 13.30 -9.30
C LEU A 175 -16.32 13.78 -9.54
N VAL A 176 -16.64 15.02 -9.16
CA VAL A 176 -17.96 15.62 -9.40
C VAL A 176 -18.21 15.79 -10.89
N ASP A 177 -17.16 16.13 -11.65
CA ASP A 177 -17.24 16.29 -13.11
C ASP A 177 -16.97 14.94 -13.79
N LYS A 178 -18.01 14.33 -14.36
CA LYS A 178 -17.87 13.09 -15.13
C LYS A 178 -17.06 13.34 -16.40
N GLN A 179 -15.92 12.69 -16.51
CA GLN A 179 -15.13 12.63 -17.75
C GLN A 179 -15.41 11.29 -18.43
N ALA A 180 -15.76 11.33 -19.70
CA ALA A 180 -16.29 10.16 -20.44
C ALA A 180 -15.25 9.03 -20.64
N ASP A 181 -13.97 9.34 -20.62
CA ASP A 181 -12.84 8.43 -20.85
C ASP A 181 -12.06 8.06 -19.60
N ARG A 182 -12.50 8.55 -18.43
CA ARG A 182 -11.97 8.19 -17.11
C ARG A 182 -12.64 6.93 -16.58
N ALA A 183 -11.87 5.98 -16.08
CA ALA A 183 -12.38 4.85 -15.31
C ALA A 183 -12.38 5.18 -13.81
N LEU A 184 -13.50 4.98 -13.13
CA LEU A 184 -13.63 5.09 -11.68
C LEU A 184 -13.92 3.70 -11.12
N ILE A 185 -13.06 3.19 -10.24
CA ILE A 185 -13.12 1.82 -9.74
C ILE A 185 -13.37 1.81 -8.24
N ASP A 186 -14.43 1.12 -7.84
CA ASP A 186 -14.72 0.78 -6.45
C ASP A 186 -14.06 -0.56 -6.11
N THR A 187 -13.16 -0.54 -5.15
CA THR A 187 -12.40 -1.74 -4.73
C THR A 187 -12.95 -2.41 -3.49
N ARG A 188 -14.07 -1.93 -2.95
CA ARG A 188 -14.74 -2.47 -1.76
C ARG A 188 -15.42 -3.81 -2.05
N SER A 189 -16.14 -4.34 -1.06
CA SER A 189 -16.95 -5.54 -1.24
C SER A 189 -18.17 -5.27 -2.16
N ALA A 190 -18.74 -6.35 -2.72
CA ALA A 190 -19.94 -6.24 -3.55
C ALA A 190 -21.16 -5.73 -2.74
N GLU A 191 -21.24 -6.11 -1.47
CA GLU A 191 -22.27 -5.67 -0.55
C GLU A 191 -22.21 -4.15 -0.35
N GLU A 192 -21.02 -3.61 -0.11
CA GLU A 192 -20.81 -2.15 0.03
C GLU A 192 -21.16 -1.41 -1.26
N PHE A 193 -20.71 -1.94 -2.41
CA PHE A 193 -21.00 -1.37 -3.72
C PHE A 193 -22.53 -1.32 -3.99
N ASN A 194 -23.24 -2.40 -3.69
CA ASN A 194 -24.70 -2.49 -3.87
C ASN A 194 -25.50 -1.74 -2.79
N GLY A 195 -24.83 -1.12 -1.83
CA GLY A 195 -25.48 -0.35 -0.77
C GLY A 195 -26.10 -1.17 0.33
N GLU A 196 -25.60 -2.36 0.56
CA GLU A 196 -25.97 -3.19 1.70
C GLU A 196 -25.26 -2.72 2.97
N PRO A 197 -25.90 -2.83 4.15
CA PRO A 197 -25.24 -2.51 5.40
C PRO A 197 -24.06 -3.46 5.68
N THR A 198 -22.90 -2.92 5.99
CA THR A 198 -21.70 -3.68 6.38
C THR A 198 -21.20 -3.25 7.75
N VAL A 199 -20.21 -3.95 8.29
CA VAL A 199 -19.58 -3.60 9.58
C VAL A 199 -19.02 -2.18 9.58
N PHE A 200 -18.54 -1.68 8.44
CA PHE A 200 -18.04 -0.31 8.31
C PHE A 200 -19.14 0.76 8.35
N SER A 201 -20.39 0.37 8.07
CA SER A 201 -21.52 1.27 8.07
C SER A 201 -22.39 1.20 9.33
N THR A 202 -22.26 0.15 10.13
CA THR A 202 -23.15 -0.12 11.28
C THR A 202 -22.50 0.03 12.66
N ASN A 203 -21.18 -0.07 12.76
CA ASN A 203 -20.47 0.05 14.03
C ASN A 203 -19.86 1.44 14.18
N GLY A 204 -20.45 2.26 15.07
CA GLY A 204 -19.95 3.60 15.38
C GLY A 204 -18.55 3.67 15.99
N ASP A 205 -17.96 2.52 16.30
CA ASP A 205 -16.59 2.38 16.84
C ASP A 205 -15.53 2.08 15.77
N SER A 206 -15.90 2.17 14.49
CA SER A 206 -14.91 2.00 13.42
C SER A 206 -13.86 3.13 13.51
N GLN A 207 -12.60 2.78 13.69
CA GLN A 207 -11.47 3.73 13.66
C GLN A 207 -11.38 4.49 12.32
N TYR A 208 -12.08 4.04 11.29
CA TYR A 208 -12.15 4.65 9.96
C TYR A 208 -13.34 5.59 9.76
N GLY A 209 -14.17 5.76 10.78
CA GLY A 209 -15.41 6.54 10.73
C GLY A 209 -16.58 5.78 10.13
N THR A 210 -17.76 6.14 10.60
CA THR A 210 -19.03 5.58 10.12
C THR A 210 -19.49 6.34 8.87
N THR A 211 -20.00 5.63 7.87
CA THR A 211 -20.64 6.26 6.72
C THR A 211 -22.16 6.22 6.87
N PHE A 212 -22.80 7.38 6.69
CA PHE A 212 -24.26 7.51 6.85
C PHE A 212 -25.05 7.03 5.64
N ARG A 213 -24.43 6.93 4.48
CA ARG A 213 -25.08 6.57 3.24
C ARG A 213 -24.42 5.34 2.62
N HIS A 214 -25.20 4.57 1.87
CA HIS A 214 -24.82 3.28 1.30
C HIS A 214 -24.99 3.28 -0.22
N GLY A 215 -24.09 2.63 -0.93
CA GLY A 215 -24.01 2.56 -2.38
C GLY A 215 -22.61 2.89 -2.88
N HIS A 216 -22.51 3.40 -4.10
CA HIS A 216 -21.25 3.72 -4.74
C HIS A 216 -21.27 5.10 -5.44
N ILE A 217 -20.12 5.60 -5.82
CA ILE A 217 -20.00 6.83 -6.61
C ILE A 217 -20.58 6.59 -8.00
N PRO A 218 -21.46 7.46 -8.51
CA PRO A 218 -22.13 7.25 -9.80
C PRO A 218 -21.18 7.03 -10.97
N GLY A 219 -21.40 5.95 -11.69
CA GLY A 219 -20.59 5.55 -12.83
C GLY A 219 -19.32 4.76 -12.48
N ALA A 220 -19.13 4.41 -11.20
CA ALA A 220 -18.04 3.52 -10.81
C ALA A 220 -18.27 2.09 -11.28
N THR A 221 -17.19 1.43 -11.67
CA THR A 221 -17.16 -0.01 -11.93
C THR A 221 -16.63 -0.72 -10.69
N HIS A 222 -17.23 -1.84 -10.34
CA HIS A 222 -16.81 -2.64 -9.21
C HIS A 222 -15.74 -3.67 -9.61
N ILE A 223 -14.55 -3.56 -9.04
CA ILE A 223 -13.50 -4.59 -9.10
C ILE A 223 -12.90 -4.69 -7.70
N LYS A 224 -13.33 -5.72 -6.95
CA LYS A 224 -12.86 -5.91 -5.58
C LYS A 224 -11.34 -6.09 -5.53
N TRP A 225 -10.71 -5.50 -4.54
CA TRP A 225 -9.24 -5.50 -4.38
C TRP A 225 -8.62 -6.91 -4.39
N ASP A 226 -9.29 -7.94 -3.81
CA ASP A 226 -8.79 -9.32 -3.71
C ASP A 226 -8.85 -10.10 -5.04
N ALA A 227 -9.43 -9.52 -6.09
CA ALA A 227 -9.30 -10.07 -7.45
C ALA A 227 -7.83 -10.15 -7.89
N ALA A 228 -6.93 -9.39 -7.26
CA ALA A 228 -5.52 -9.34 -7.56
C ALA A 228 -4.68 -10.38 -6.79
N THR A 229 -5.21 -11.07 -5.79
CA THR A 229 -4.42 -11.94 -4.91
C THR A 229 -5.00 -13.35 -4.82
N TYR A 230 -4.16 -14.27 -4.37
CA TYR A 230 -4.55 -15.59 -3.90
C TYR A 230 -4.94 -15.54 -2.41
N PRO A 231 -5.59 -16.59 -1.87
CA PRO A 231 -5.97 -16.64 -0.45
C PRO A 231 -4.80 -16.56 0.54
N ASN A 232 -3.57 -16.83 0.09
CA ASN A 232 -2.34 -16.66 0.87
C ASN A 232 -1.74 -15.25 0.75
N ALA A 233 -2.51 -14.29 0.28
CA ALA A 233 -2.14 -12.89 0.10
C ALA A 233 -1.05 -12.62 -0.98
N THR A 234 -0.57 -13.62 -1.70
CA THR A 234 0.38 -13.38 -2.80
C THR A 234 -0.34 -12.89 -4.05
N PHE A 235 0.32 -12.01 -4.82
CA PHE A 235 -0.25 -11.50 -6.07
C PHE A 235 -0.37 -12.58 -7.13
N ARG A 236 -1.42 -12.47 -7.95
CA ARG A 236 -1.63 -13.34 -9.12
C ARG A 236 -0.62 -13.04 -10.22
N PRO A 237 -0.26 -14.04 -11.05
CA PRO A 237 0.63 -13.83 -12.19
C PRO A 237 0.15 -12.73 -13.13
N PHE A 238 1.09 -12.09 -13.85
CA PHE A 238 0.81 -11.02 -14.80
C PHE A 238 -0.37 -11.32 -15.74
N ALA A 239 -0.40 -12.54 -16.34
CA ALA A 239 -1.45 -12.91 -17.29
C ALA A 239 -2.86 -12.94 -16.68
N GLU A 240 -2.99 -13.31 -15.38
CA GLU A 240 -4.28 -13.29 -14.68
C GLU A 240 -4.69 -11.85 -14.33
N LEU A 241 -3.74 -11.05 -13.85
CA LEU A 241 -3.97 -9.62 -13.58
C LEU A 241 -4.34 -8.86 -14.84
N GLU A 242 -3.62 -9.07 -15.94
CA GLU A 242 -3.91 -8.46 -17.24
C GLU A 242 -5.32 -8.76 -17.70
N LYS A 243 -5.78 -10.01 -17.54
CA LYS A 243 -7.15 -10.39 -17.88
C LYS A 243 -8.19 -9.70 -16.98
N THR A 244 -7.90 -9.57 -15.68
CA THR A 244 -8.82 -8.97 -14.70
C THR A 244 -9.02 -7.47 -14.96
N TYR A 245 -7.97 -6.78 -15.37
CA TYR A 245 -7.94 -5.32 -15.53
C TYR A 245 -7.84 -4.85 -16.99
N ALA A 246 -8.09 -5.74 -17.96
CA ALA A 246 -7.91 -5.47 -19.39
C ALA A 246 -8.63 -4.21 -19.88
N ASP A 247 -9.87 -4.00 -19.43
CA ASP A 247 -10.71 -2.87 -19.86
C ASP A 247 -10.14 -1.51 -19.42
N LEU A 248 -9.32 -1.49 -18.38
CA LEU A 248 -8.71 -0.25 -17.86
C LEU A 248 -7.59 0.28 -18.73
N ARG A 249 -7.03 -0.54 -19.63
CA ARG A 249 -5.95 -0.13 -20.56
C ARG A 249 -6.35 0.98 -21.53
N SER A 250 -7.65 1.07 -21.85
CA SER A 250 -8.17 2.07 -22.78
C SER A 250 -8.58 3.39 -22.12
N ALA A 251 -8.61 3.43 -20.78
CA ALA A 251 -8.97 4.64 -20.06
C ALA A 251 -7.83 5.68 -20.12
N SER A 252 -8.20 6.95 -20.30
CA SER A 252 -7.23 8.05 -20.23
C SER A 252 -6.65 8.22 -18.83
N GLU A 253 -7.45 7.84 -17.81
CA GLU A 253 -7.11 7.88 -16.39
C GLU A 253 -7.91 6.83 -15.64
N VAL A 254 -7.28 6.21 -14.64
CA VAL A 254 -7.94 5.30 -13.69
C VAL A 254 -7.88 5.90 -12.30
N ILE A 255 -9.03 6.14 -11.69
CA ILE A 255 -9.14 6.55 -10.28
C ILE A 255 -9.71 5.40 -9.48
N LEU A 256 -9.05 5.07 -8.39
CA LEU A 256 -9.43 4.00 -7.47
C LEU A 256 -9.94 4.61 -6.18
N TYR A 257 -10.97 4.01 -5.60
CA TYR A 257 -11.39 4.33 -4.23
C TYR A 257 -11.83 3.07 -3.48
N SER A 258 -11.85 3.17 -2.16
CA SER A 258 -12.32 2.12 -1.26
C SER A 258 -13.16 2.70 -0.13
N HIS A 259 -13.06 2.17 1.09
CA HIS A 259 -13.63 2.82 2.26
C HIS A 259 -12.80 4.05 2.69
N VAL A 260 -11.47 3.88 2.83
CA VAL A 260 -10.52 4.93 3.27
C VAL A 260 -9.21 4.94 2.47
N GLY A 261 -9.22 4.48 1.23
CA GLY A 261 -8.06 4.51 0.35
C GLY A 261 -7.08 3.33 0.46
N ALA A 262 -7.13 2.51 1.50
CA ALA A 262 -6.13 1.45 1.71
C ALA A 262 -6.26 0.28 0.71
N GLN A 263 -7.46 -0.26 0.51
CA GLN A 263 -7.72 -1.29 -0.51
C GLN A 263 -7.51 -0.73 -1.93
N ALA A 264 -7.82 0.55 -2.13
CA ALA A 264 -7.56 1.25 -3.37
C ALA A 264 -6.05 1.39 -3.63
N ALA A 265 -5.24 1.69 -2.61
CA ALA A 265 -3.79 1.73 -2.72
C ALA A 265 -3.19 0.36 -3.07
N HIS A 266 -3.77 -0.74 -2.57
CA HIS A 266 -3.38 -2.09 -2.95
C HIS A 266 -3.63 -2.33 -4.46
N THR A 267 -4.81 -1.99 -4.98
CA THR A 267 -5.11 -2.09 -6.41
C THR A 267 -4.28 -1.11 -7.24
N TRP A 268 -4.02 0.10 -6.71
CA TRP A 268 -3.12 1.07 -7.33
C TRP A 268 -1.71 0.50 -7.54
N PHE A 269 -1.17 -0.19 -6.52
CA PHE A 269 0.11 -0.88 -6.64
C PHE A 269 0.11 -1.90 -7.79
N VAL A 270 -0.96 -2.70 -7.90
CA VAL A 270 -1.11 -3.69 -8.96
C VAL A 270 -1.13 -3.03 -10.33
N LEU A 271 -1.99 -2.03 -10.52
CA LEU A 271 -2.14 -1.38 -11.82
C LEU A 271 -0.87 -0.63 -12.23
N LYS A 272 -0.27 0.13 -11.30
CA LYS A 272 0.91 0.93 -11.59
C LYS A 272 2.16 0.09 -11.77
N PHE A 273 2.45 -0.81 -10.84
CA PHE A 273 3.74 -1.49 -10.81
C PHE A 273 3.72 -2.91 -11.39
N LEU A 274 2.64 -3.66 -11.23
CA LEU A 274 2.60 -5.00 -11.78
C LEU A 274 2.14 -5.00 -13.23
N LEU A 275 1.19 -4.12 -13.59
CA LEU A 275 0.66 -4.02 -14.95
C LEU A 275 1.24 -2.83 -15.77
N GLY A 276 1.89 -1.85 -15.14
CA GLY A 276 2.53 -0.73 -15.82
C GLY A 276 1.57 0.29 -16.42
N LEU A 277 0.45 0.58 -15.73
CA LEU A 277 -0.44 1.68 -16.11
C LEU A 277 0.08 2.98 -15.48
N ASP A 278 0.37 4.00 -16.27
CA ASP A 278 0.96 5.25 -15.79
C ASP A 278 -0.08 6.18 -15.14
N ASN A 279 -1.28 6.23 -15.68
CA ASN A 279 -2.32 7.19 -15.30
C ASN A 279 -3.28 6.59 -14.24
N VAL A 280 -2.74 6.18 -13.09
CA VAL A 280 -3.52 5.60 -11.99
C VAL A 280 -3.36 6.45 -10.74
N ARG A 281 -4.46 6.93 -10.19
CA ARG A 281 -4.49 7.72 -8.95
C ARG A 281 -5.42 7.13 -7.91
N ASN A 282 -5.09 7.33 -6.63
CA ASN A 282 -5.90 6.93 -5.50
C ASN A 282 -6.72 8.12 -4.99
N TYR A 283 -8.03 7.98 -4.95
CA TYR A 283 -8.90 8.87 -4.20
C TYR A 283 -8.96 8.36 -2.75
N ASP A 284 -8.02 8.80 -1.95
CA ASP A 284 -7.85 8.32 -0.57
C ASP A 284 -8.96 8.78 0.39
N GLY A 285 -9.62 9.91 0.14
CA GLY A 285 -10.85 10.31 0.86
C GLY A 285 -11.96 9.29 0.75
N SER A 286 -12.07 8.64 -0.41
CA SER A 286 -12.86 7.42 -0.63
C SER A 286 -14.34 7.54 -0.22
N TRP A 287 -14.96 6.41 0.12
CA TRP A 287 -16.35 6.39 0.55
C TRP A 287 -16.56 7.08 1.91
N ALA A 288 -15.55 7.07 2.79
CA ALA A 288 -15.61 7.78 4.06
C ALA A 288 -15.79 9.30 3.88
N GLU A 289 -15.28 9.87 2.80
CA GLU A 289 -15.54 11.27 2.42
C GLU A 289 -16.84 11.37 1.61
N TRP A 290 -16.94 10.73 0.45
CA TRP A 290 -18.06 10.86 -0.46
C TRP A 290 -19.42 10.48 0.18
N GLY A 291 -19.45 9.35 0.89
CA GLY A 291 -20.64 8.83 1.55
C GLY A 291 -21.17 9.71 2.70
N ASN A 292 -20.32 10.56 3.27
CA ASN A 292 -20.69 11.47 4.34
C ASN A 292 -21.00 12.91 3.88
N MET A 293 -20.66 13.26 2.64
CA MET A 293 -20.94 14.60 2.11
C MET A 293 -22.42 14.75 1.79
N VAL A 294 -23.00 15.87 2.25
CA VAL A 294 -24.41 16.22 2.00
C VAL A 294 -24.63 16.44 0.50
N ARG A 295 -25.69 15.85 -0.04
CA ARG A 295 -26.14 16.01 -1.43
C ARG A 295 -25.23 15.40 -2.52
N MET A 296 -24.15 14.72 -2.18
CA MET A 296 -23.39 14.00 -3.19
C MET A 296 -24.26 12.86 -3.79
N PRO A 297 -24.24 12.70 -5.12
CA PRO A 297 -25.03 11.66 -5.76
C PRO A 297 -24.52 10.25 -5.41
N ILE A 298 -25.41 9.27 -5.36
CA ILE A 298 -25.11 7.87 -5.05
C ILE A 298 -25.90 6.98 -6.00
N GLU A 299 -25.29 5.90 -6.46
CA GLU A 299 -25.92 4.77 -7.14
C GLU A 299 -25.89 3.52 -6.24
N LYS A 300 -26.82 2.55 -6.55
CA LYS A 300 -26.91 1.26 -5.86
C LYS A 300 -27.08 0.15 -6.89
#